data_e2d4fa0ce13b9141a9dafecd545b47de
#
_entry.id   e2d4fa0ce13b9141a9dafecd545b47de
#
_cell.length_a   1.000
_cell.length_b   1.000
_cell.length_c   1.000
_cell.angle_alpha   90.00
_cell.angle_beta   90.00
_cell.angle_gamma   90.00
#
_symmetry.space_group_name_H-M   'P 1'
#
loop_
_entity.id
_entity.type
_entity.pdbx_description
1 polymer ?
#
loop_
_entity_poly.entity_id
_entity_poly.type
_entity_poly.pdbx_seq_one_letter_code
_entity_poly.pdbx_strand_id
1 'polypeptide(L)'
;MKALDEHANGNIEKSIVWRTAVLVWAARNGLRRGGDFVECGCYRGTSARIICDTLEFNSMGRDYYLYDLFDYADGSRHRKMPDMGPDLFDEVQQKFVSIPRAHVIKGSVPEILRERSPEKIAFLHIDMNNTAAEIGALEVLFDRVTPGGMIVLDDYGYLPYRDQRDAERDWFEVRGYDVMELPTGQGVVIK
;
A
#
# COMPACT_ATOMS: atom_id res chain seq x y z
N MET A 1 12.00 4.59 13.88
CA MET A 1 13.21 3.71 13.92
C MET A 1 13.00 2.52 14.86
N LYS A 2 12.67 2.70 16.16
CA LYS A 2 12.49 1.58 17.11
C LYS A 2 11.47 0.53 16.64
N ALA A 3 10.33 0.93 16.09
CA ALA A 3 9.33 0.00 15.55
C ALA A 3 9.84 -0.78 14.33
N LEU A 4 10.68 -0.18 13.49
CA LEU A 4 11.33 -0.87 12.37
C LEU A 4 12.31 -1.94 12.86
N ASP A 5 13.06 -1.65 13.94
CA ASP A 5 14.01 -2.60 14.52
C ASP A 5 13.30 -3.77 15.21
N GLU A 6 12.14 -3.52 15.84
CA GLU A 6 11.35 -4.55 16.51
C GLU A 6 10.70 -5.54 15.52
N HIS A 7 10.36 -5.07 14.30
CA HIS A 7 9.79 -5.90 13.24
C HIS A 7 10.85 -6.52 12.32
N ALA A 8 12.08 -6.02 12.35
CA ALA A 8 13.23 -6.55 11.61
C ALA A 8 13.87 -7.69 12.41
N ASN A 9 13.23 -8.85 12.47
CA ASN A 9 13.90 -10.06 12.93
C ASN A 9 15.11 -10.36 12.05
N GLY A 10 16.30 -10.50 12.62
CA GLY A 10 17.65 -10.45 12.07
C GLY A 10 18.02 -11.18 10.75
N ASN A 11 17.04 -11.63 9.97
CA ASN A 11 17.21 -12.23 8.65
C ASN A 11 16.44 -11.48 7.53
N ILE A 12 15.90 -10.29 7.83
CA ILE A 12 15.23 -9.51 6.81
C ILE A 12 16.29 -8.80 5.98
N GLU A 13 16.22 -8.95 4.66
CA GLU A 13 17.05 -8.20 3.75
C GLU A 13 16.99 -6.70 4.08
N LYS A 14 18.13 -6.04 4.12
CA LYS A 14 18.20 -4.59 4.43
C LYS A 14 17.29 -3.74 3.53
N SER A 15 17.01 -4.20 2.32
CA SER A 15 16.04 -3.59 1.39
C SER A 15 14.65 -3.45 1.99
N ILE A 16 14.13 -4.44 2.70
CA ILE A 16 12.79 -4.41 3.31
C ILE A 16 12.71 -3.30 4.37
N VAL A 17 13.75 -3.14 5.18
CA VAL A 17 13.81 -2.07 6.20
C VAL A 17 13.75 -0.69 5.55
N TRP A 18 14.51 -0.48 4.47
CA TRP A 18 14.51 0.79 3.74
C TRP A 18 13.19 1.05 3.02
N ARG A 19 12.58 0.03 2.41
CA ARG A 19 11.23 0.13 1.81
C ARG A 19 10.21 0.57 2.85
N THR A 20 10.21 -0.09 4.00
CA THR A 20 9.31 0.26 5.10
C THR A 20 9.58 1.67 5.64
N ALA A 21 10.83 2.11 5.68
CA ALA A 21 11.17 3.49 6.07
C ALA A 21 10.58 4.53 5.10
N VAL A 22 10.59 4.23 3.80
CA VAL A 22 9.93 5.07 2.77
C VAL A 22 8.42 5.14 3.02
N LEU A 23 7.76 4.00 3.28
CA LEU A 23 6.32 3.97 3.57
C LEU A 23 5.96 4.81 4.81
N VAL A 24 6.71 4.65 5.91
CA VAL A 24 6.52 5.44 7.13
C VAL A 24 6.75 6.93 6.86
N TRP A 25 7.77 7.28 6.09
CA TRP A 25 8.04 8.67 5.70
C TRP A 25 6.89 9.25 4.86
N ALA A 26 6.43 8.52 3.84
CA ALA A 26 5.32 8.95 2.99
C ALA A 26 4.02 9.10 3.79
N ALA A 27 3.67 8.11 4.61
CA ALA A 27 2.51 8.16 5.49
C ALA A 27 2.55 9.37 6.44
N ARG A 28 3.72 9.64 7.06
CA ARG A 28 3.92 10.81 7.94
C ARG A 28 3.76 12.14 7.20
N ASN A 29 4.20 12.23 5.94
CA ASN A 29 3.98 13.42 5.13
C ASN A 29 2.51 13.56 4.73
N GLY A 30 1.84 12.46 4.41
CA GLY A 30 0.40 12.41 4.17
C GLY A 30 -0.43 12.93 5.37
N LEU A 31 0.03 12.72 6.60
CA LEU A 31 -0.66 13.24 7.79
C LEU A 31 -0.86 14.75 7.80
N ARG A 32 -0.04 15.49 7.09
CA ARG A 32 -0.18 16.95 6.95
C ARG A 32 -1.34 17.36 6.06
N ARG A 33 -2.00 16.40 5.42
CA ARG A 33 -3.13 16.59 4.51
C ARG A 33 -4.40 15.99 5.10
N GLY A 34 -5.54 16.45 4.65
CA GLY A 34 -6.83 15.82 5.00
C GLY A 34 -7.03 14.53 4.23
N GLY A 35 -7.67 13.55 4.85
CA GLY A 35 -8.00 12.28 4.23
C GLY A 35 -7.46 11.07 5.00
N ASP A 36 -7.91 9.92 4.59
CA ASP A 36 -7.60 8.62 5.18
C ASP A 36 -6.38 7.96 4.51
N PHE A 37 -5.99 6.81 5.02
CA PHE A 37 -4.93 5.99 4.46
C PHE A 37 -5.53 4.81 3.71
N VAL A 38 -4.87 4.42 2.63
CA VAL A 38 -5.27 3.28 1.80
C VAL A 38 -4.04 2.44 1.44
N GLU A 39 -4.17 1.13 1.55
CA GLU A 39 -3.21 0.15 1.03
C GLU A 39 -3.95 -0.90 0.20
N CYS A 40 -3.53 -1.07 -1.05
CA CYS A 40 -4.02 -2.10 -1.96
C CYS A 40 -2.95 -3.18 -2.11
N GLY A 41 -3.27 -4.41 -1.71
CA GLY A 41 -2.30 -5.51 -1.61
C GLY A 41 -1.63 -5.56 -0.24
N CYS A 42 -2.41 -5.58 0.85
CA CYS A 42 -1.83 -5.56 2.20
C CYS A 42 -1.24 -6.91 2.66
N TYR A 43 -1.54 -8.01 1.98
CA TYR A 43 -1.07 -9.37 2.28
C TYR A 43 -1.21 -9.70 3.78
N ARG A 44 -0.10 -9.82 4.50
CA ARG A 44 -0.08 -10.06 5.95
C ARG A 44 -0.28 -8.80 6.80
N GLY A 45 -0.46 -7.65 6.18
CA GLY A 45 -0.64 -6.35 6.85
C GLY A 45 0.59 -5.86 7.61
N THR A 46 1.79 -6.34 7.26
CA THR A 46 3.01 -5.98 8.00
C THR A 46 3.38 -4.52 7.82
N SER A 47 3.35 -4.01 6.59
CA SER A 47 3.64 -2.60 6.27
C SER A 47 2.67 -1.66 6.98
N ALA A 48 1.36 -1.94 6.87
CA ALA A 48 0.32 -1.18 7.54
C ALA A 48 0.46 -1.20 9.06
N ARG A 49 0.78 -2.37 9.64
CA ARG A 49 0.97 -2.49 11.09
C ARG A 49 2.15 -1.65 11.58
N ILE A 50 3.28 -1.67 10.88
CA ILE A 50 4.45 -0.84 11.22
C ILE A 50 4.11 0.65 11.11
N ILE A 51 3.37 1.06 10.08
CA ILE A 51 2.88 2.45 9.94
C ILE A 51 2.02 2.81 11.15
N CYS A 52 1.04 1.97 11.51
CA CYS A 52 0.15 2.22 12.62
C CYS A 52 0.89 2.36 13.95
N ASP A 53 1.81 1.44 14.24
CA ASP A 53 2.59 1.46 15.48
C ASP A 53 3.56 2.66 15.54
N THR A 54 4.20 3.00 14.40
CA THR A 54 5.17 4.11 14.34
C THR A 54 4.51 5.48 14.45
N LEU A 55 3.28 5.62 13.95
CA LEU A 55 2.56 6.87 13.91
C LEU A 55 1.55 7.03 15.06
N GLU A 56 1.43 6.04 15.96
CA GLU A 56 0.42 6.03 17.04
C GLU A 56 -1.00 6.22 16.48
N PHE A 57 -1.35 5.40 15.46
CA PHE A 57 -2.50 5.60 14.59
C PHE A 57 -3.83 5.79 15.32
N ASN A 58 -4.02 5.14 16.46
CA ASN A 58 -5.21 5.28 17.29
C ASN A 58 -5.47 6.72 17.76
N SER A 59 -4.43 7.55 17.82
CA SER A 59 -4.54 8.96 18.24
C SER A 59 -4.91 9.92 17.10
N MET A 60 -4.91 9.45 15.84
CA MET A 60 -4.96 10.34 14.68
C MET A 60 -6.35 10.73 14.21
N GLY A 61 -7.39 9.99 14.61
CA GLY A 61 -8.76 10.23 14.18
C GLY A 61 -9.01 10.02 12.69
N ARG A 62 -8.18 9.19 12.04
CA ARG A 62 -8.25 8.81 10.62
C ARG A 62 -8.51 7.33 10.47
N ASP A 63 -9.00 6.92 9.31
CA ASP A 63 -9.21 5.53 8.97
C ASP A 63 -8.09 5.02 8.04
N TYR A 64 -7.75 3.73 8.15
CA TYR A 64 -6.82 3.04 7.27
C TYR A 64 -7.52 1.86 6.62
N TYR A 65 -7.68 1.91 5.33
CA TYR A 65 -8.35 0.88 4.53
C TYR A 65 -7.30 -0.03 3.92
N LEU A 66 -7.37 -1.32 4.25
CA LEU A 66 -6.43 -2.36 3.86
C LEU A 66 -7.14 -3.37 2.97
N TYR A 67 -6.87 -3.34 1.68
CA TYR A 67 -7.51 -4.21 0.70
C TYR A 67 -6.59 -5.31 0.26
N ASP A 68 -7.10 -6.52 0.21
CA ASP A 68 -6.42 -7.67 -0.38
C ASP A 68 -7.44 -8.73 -0.81
N LEU A 69 -7.05 -9.58 -1.75
CA LEU A 69 -7.81 -10.77 -2.11
C LEU A 69 -7.72 -11.84 -1.03
N PHE A 70 -6.61 -11.83 -0.25
CA PHE A 70 -6.21 -12.85 0.72
C PHE A 70 -6.19 -14.25 0.11
N ASP A 71 -5.95 -14.30 -1.20
CA ASP A 71 -5.80 -15.49 -1.99
C ASP A 71 -4.89 -15.19 -3.19
N TYR A 72 -4.53 -16.22 -3.94
CA TYR A 72 -3.76 -16.05 -5.15
C TYR A 72 -4.68 -15.61 -6.30
N ALA A 73 -4.30 -14.54 -6.98
CA ALA A 73 -5.00 -14.05 -8.16
C ALA A 73 -4.33 -14.55 -9.45
N ASP A 74 -5.12 -15.02 -10.41
CA ASP A 74 -4.65 -15.31 -11.75
C ASP A 74 -4.06 -14.03 -12.39
N GLY A 75 -2.89 -14.17 -13.01
CA GLY A 75 -2.17 -13.03 -13.60
C GLY A 75 -1.22 -12.30 -12.63
N SER A 76 -1.14 -12.72 -11.38
CA SER A 76 -0.10 -12.26 -10.45
C SER A 76 1.29 -12.69 -10.92
N ARG A 77 2.26 -11.78 -10.85
CA ARG A 77 3.64 -12.05 -11.26
C ARG A 77 4.44 -12.89 -10.26
N HIS A 78 4.05 -12.87 -8.99
CA HIS A 78 4.68 -13.70 -7.98
C HIS A 78 4.02 -15.08 -7.88
N ARG A 79 4.72 -16.03 -7.27
CA ARG A 79 4.16 -17.36 -6.97
C ARG A 79 3.16 -17.24 -5.82
N LYS A 80 2.18 -18.15 -5.78
CA LYS A 80 1.34 -18.31 -4.58
C LYS A 80 2.23 -18.51 -3.37
N MET A 81 2.10 -17.63 -2.38
CA MET A 81 2.86 -17.74 -1.14
C MET A 81 2.28 -18.88 -0.29
N PRO A 82 3.12 -19.61 0.49
CA PRO A 82 2.68 -20.80 1.24
C PRO A 82 1.54 -20.54 2.22
N ASP A 83 1.45 -19.32 2.72
CA ASP A 83 0.46 -18.87 3.71
C ASP A 83 -0.74 -18.13 3.09
N MET A 84 -0.80 -18.02 1.76
CA MET A 84 -2.02 -17.61 1.06
C MET A 84 -3.05 -18.75 1.12
N GLY A 85 -4.01 -18.61 2.02
CA GLY A 85 -5.03 -19.61 2.29
C GLY A 85 -6.25 -19.02 3.00
N PRO A 86 -7.22 -19.86 3.33
CA PRO A 86 -8.50 -19.41 3.88
C PRO A 86 -8.38 -18.65 5.20
N ASP A 87 -7.34 -18.92 6.00
CA ASP A 87 -7.17 -18.36 7.33
C ASP A 87 -6.46 -17.00 7.32
N LEU A 88 -5.77 -16.63 6.22
CA LEU A 88 -4.95 -15.42 6.15
C LEU A 88 -5.78 -14.15 6.43
N PHE A 89 -7.00 -14.07 5.91
CA PHE A 89 -7.89 -12.93 6.16
C PHE A 89 -8.17 -12.73 7.65
N ASP A 90 -8.54 -13.82 8.35
CA ASP A 90 -8.86 -13.79 9.78
C ASP A 90 -7.62 -13.46 10.61
N GLU A 91 -6.45 -14.01 10.25
CA GLU A 91 -5.17 -13.68 10.89
C GLU A 91 -4.85 -12.18 10.78
N VAL A 92 -5.06 -11.59 9.59
CA VAL A 92 -4.81 -10.15 9.38
C VAL A 92 -5.84 -9.31 10.13
N GLN A 93 -7.13 -9.68 10.12
CA GLN A 93 -8.13 -9.00 10.95
C GLN A 93 -7.73 -9.01 12.44
N GLN A 94 -7.32 -10.17 12.95
CA GLN A 94 -6.87 -10.30 14.34
C GLN A 94 -5.66 -9.42 14.66
N LYS A 95 -4.72 -9.25 13.72
CA LYS A 95 -3.56 -8.35 13.86
C LYS A 95 -3.96 -6.89 14.10
N PHE A 96 -5.09 -6.46 13.55
CA PHE A 96 -5.58 -5.08 13.66
C PHE A 96 -6.68 -4.87 14.70
N VAL A 97 -7.07 -5.87 15.49
CA VAL A 97 -8.10 -5.75 16.54
C VAL A 97 -7.82 -4.58 17.52
N SER A 98 -6.54 -4.32 17.83
CA SER A 98 -6.15 -3.20 18.69
C SER A 98 -6.13 -1.83 18.00
N ILE A 99 -6.46 -1.78 16.70
CA ILE A 99 -6.49 -0.55 15.89
C ILE A 99 -7.89 -0.43 15.25
N PRO A 100 -8.90 0.09 15.98
CA PRO A 100 -10.30 0.07 15.55
C PRO A 100 -10.57 0.83 14.25
N ARG A 101 -9.66 1.74 13.86
CA ARG A 101 -9.75 2.53 12.63
C ARG A 101 -8.96 1.89 11.45
N ALA A 102 -8.39 0.71 11.62
CA ALA A 102 -7.83 -0.08 10.52
C ALA A 102 -8.88 -1.08 10.04
N HIS A 103 -9.32 -0.92 8.79
CA HIS A 103 -10.37 -1.72 8.18
C HIS A 103 -9.76 -2.72 7.21
N VAL A 104 -9.67 -3.97 7.60
CA VAL A 104 -9.21 -5.07 6.73
C VAL A 104 -10.38 -5.52 5.86
N ILE A 105 -10.23 -5.40 4.54
CA ILE A 105 -11.31 -5.60 3.57
C ILE A 105 -10.87 -6.62 2.53
N LYS A 106 -11.57 -7.76 2.50
CA LYS A 106 -11.36 -8.78 1.48
C LYS A 106 -12.15 -8.45 0.22
N GLY A 107 -11.47 -8.43 -0.92
CA GLY A 107 -12.11 -8.22 -2.21
C GLY A 107 -11.12 -7.99 -3.34
N SER A 108 -11.63 -8.17 -4.57
CA SER A 108 -10.87 -7.89 -5.79
C SER A 108 -10.76 -6.39 -6.05
N VAL A 109 -9.57 -5.93 -6.39
CA VAL A 109 -9.31 -4.56 -6.85
C VAL A 109 -9.34 -4.58 -8.38
N PRO A 110 -10.04 -3.63 -9.05
CA PRO A 110 -10.61 -2.39 -8.51
C PRO A 110 -12.07 -2.46 -8.03
N GLU A 111 -12.76 -3.61 -8.13
CA GLU A 111 -14.20 -3.71 -7.88
C GLU A 111 -14.55 -3.25 -6.46
N ILE A 112 -13.87 -3.80 -5.46
CA ILE A 112 -14.14 -3.48 -4.05
C ILE A 112 -13.90 -2.00 -3.72
N LEU A 113 -12.98 -1.34 -4.45
CA LEU A 113 -12.70 0.08 -4.24
C LEU A 113 -13.85 0.99 -4.64
N ARG A 114 -14.64 0.60 -5.66
CA ARG A 114 -15.81 1.35 -6.09
C ARG A 114 -16.92 1.37 -5.04
N GLU A 115 -16.97 0.33 -4.23
CA GLU A 115 -18.00 0.14 -3.22
C GLU A 115 -17.61 0.68 -1.85
N ARG A 116 -16.33 0.52 -1.50
CA ARG A 116 -15.87 0.67 -0.11
C ARG A 116 -14.54 1.40 0.01
N SER A 117 -14.34 2.52 -0.68
CA SER A 117 -13.13 3.33 -0.48
C SER A 117 -13.45 4.73 0.03
N PRO A 118 -12.52 5.38 0.78
CA PRO A 118 -12.74 6.70 1.33
C PRO A 118 -12.86 7.76 0.23
N GLU A 119 -13.55 8.85 0.53
CA GLU A 119 -13.72 9.98 -0.40
C GLU A 119 -12.45 10.83 -0.52
N LYS A 120 -11.63 10.85 0.53
CA LYS A 120 -10.38 11.62 0.56
C LYS A 120 -9.25 10.76 1.09
N ILE A 121 -8.13 10.78 0.39
CA ILE A 121 -6.95 9.97 0.69
C ILE A 121 -5.75 10.90 0.91
N ALA A 122 -5.07 10.73 2.01
CA ALA A 122 -3.84 11.43 2.34
C ALA A 122 -2.57 10.60 2.02
N PHE A 123 -2.70 9.28 2.10
CA PHE A 123 -1.64 8.33 1.79
C PHE A 123 -2.23 7.11 1.07
N LEU A 124 -1.66 6.78 -0.08
CA LEU A 124 -2.02 5.61 -0.89
C LEU A 124 -0.78 4.75 -1.13
N HIS A 125 -0.84 3.49 -0.74
CA HIS A 125 0.16 2.47 -1.04
C HIS A 125 -0.43 1.41 -1.97
N ILE A 126 0.26 1.08 -3.06
CA ILE A 126 -0.16 0.09 -4.05
C ILE A 126 0.93 -0.97 -4.15
N ASP A 127 0.58 -2.24 -3.87
CA ASP A 127 1.48 -3.39 -3.82
C ASP A 127 0.72 -4.68 -4.16
N MET A 128 0.26 -4.81 -5.41
CA MET A 128 -0.55 -5.96 -5.81
C MET A 128 0.14 -6.87 -6.80
N ASN A 129 1.27 -6.45 -7.36
CA ASN A 129 2.03 -7.22 -8.35
C ASN A 129 1.18 -7.68 -9.56
N ASN A 130 0.20 -6.86 -9.93
CA ASN A 130 -0.71 -7.09 -11.03
C ASN A 130 -1.03 -5.77 -11.73
N THR A 131 -0.49 -5.58 -12.94
CA THR A 131 -0.61 -4.33 -13.71
C THR A 131 -2.07 -3.86 -13.86
N ALA A 132 -2.99 -4.77 -14.17
CA ALA A 132 -4.39 -4.40 -14.39
C ALA A 132 -5.06 -3.93 -13.09
N ALA A 133 -4.77 -4.60 -11.98
CA ALA A 133 -5.30 -4.23 -10.67
C ALA A 133 -4.73 -2.89 -10.20
N GLU A 134 -3.43 -2.63 -10.40
CA GLU A 134 -2.78 -1.38 -9.97
C GLU A 134 -3.26 -0.18 -10.78
N ILE A 135 -3.33 -0.30 -12.11
CA ILE A 135 -3.94 0.74 -12.95
C ILE A 135 -5.41 0.93 -12.59
N GLY A 136 -6.16 -0.15 -12.35
CA GLY A 136 -7.55 -0.07 -11.90
C GLY A 136 -7.70 0.65 -10.55
N ALA A 137 -6.78 0.43 -9.62
CA ALA A 137 -6.75 1.16 -8.35
C ALA A 137 -6.49 2.65 -8.56
N LEU A 138 -5.51 3.00 -9.39
CA LEU A 138 -5.22 4.40 -9.74
C LEU A 138 -6.43 5.09 -10.37
N GLU A 139 -7.13 4.44 -11.31
CA GLU A 139 -8.35 4.98 -11.95
C GLU A 139 -9.48 5.29 -10.94
N VAL A 140 -9.59 4.52 -9.87
CA VAL A 140 -10.64 4.73 -8.85
C VAL A 140 -10.21 5.73 -7.78
N LEU A 141 -8.94 5.66 -7.34
CA LEU A 141 -8.50 6.32 -6.11
C LEU A 141 -7.76 7.65 -6.35
N PHE A 142 -7.13 7.85 -7.51
CA PHE A 142 -6.25 8.99 -7.73
C PHE A 142 -6.94 10.33 -7.49
N ASP A 143 -8.15 10.51 -8.02
CA ASP A 143 -8.87 11.78 -7.86
C ASP A 143 -9.28 12.06 -6.40
N ARG A 144 -9.35 11.01 -5.57
CA ARG A 144 -9.61 11.09 -4.13
C ARG A 144 -8.37 11.40 -3.31
N VAL A 145 -7.16 11.22 -3.87
CA VAL A 145 -5.93 11.65 -3.20
C VAL A 145 -5.91 13.16 -3.12
N THR A 146 -5.77 13.71 -1.93
CA THR A 146 -5.78 15.17 -1.70
C THR A 146 -4.53 15.83 -2.27
N PRO A 147 -4.59 17.11 -2.70
CA PRO A 147 -3.39 17.82 -3.15
C PRO A 147 -2.27 17.81 -2.09
N GLY A 148 -1.09 17.34 -2.48
CA GLY A 148 0.06 17.08 -1.62
C GLY A 148 -0.04 15.75 -0.86
N GLY A 149 -1.04 14.90 -1.15
CA GLY A 149 -1.10 13.52 -0.69
C GLY A 149 -0.02 12.67 -1.32
N MET A 150 0.36 11.61 -0.62
CA MET A 150 1.48 10.73 -0.99
C MET A 150 0.98 9.44 -1.60
N ILE A 151 1.54 9.05 -2.74
CA ILE A 151 1.30 7.76 -3.39
C ILE A 151 2.63 7.00 -3.42
N VAL A 152 2.63 5.74 -3.01
CA VAL A 152 3.78 4.84 -3.11
C VAL A 152 3.39 3.61 -3.92
N LEU A 153 4.18 3.33 -4.95
CA LEU A 153 4.11 2.15 -5.82
C LEU A 153 5.24 1.21 -5.40
N ASP A 154 4.93 0.03 -4.86
CA ASP A 154 5.94 -0.73 -4.11
C ASP A 154 7.03 -1.34 -4.99
N ASP A 155 6.70 -1.96 -6.12
CA ASP A 155 7.65 -2.66 -6.99
C ASP A 155 8.00 -1.91 -8.29
N TYR A 156 7.79 -0.59 -8.33
CA TYR A 156 7.95 0.26 -9.52
C TYR A 156 9.31 0.09 -10.23
N GLY A 157 10.41 0.11 -9.50
CA GLY A 157 11.77 0.00 -10.04
C GLY A 157 12.30 -1.43 -10.14
N TYR A 158 11.48 -2.45 -9.86
CA TYR A 158 11.94 -3.85 -9.87
C TYR A 158 11.88 -4.44 -11.28
N LEU A 159 13.00 -4.90 -11.82
CA LEU A 159 13.10 -5.40 -13.20
C LEU A 159 12.05 -6.44 -13.60
N PRO A 160 11.67 -7.41 -12.74
CA PRO A 160 10.60 -8.36 -13.06
C PRO A 160 9.23 -7.71 -13.30
N TYR A 161 9.00 -6.50 -12.81
CA TYR A 161 7.75 -5.76 -12.93
C TYR A 161 7.81 -4.60 -13.93
N ARG A 162 8.73 -4.67 -14.92
CA ARG A 162 8.93 -3.60 -15.91
C ARG A 162 7.64 -3.21 -16.64
N ASP A 163 6.81 -4.17 -17.04
CA ASP A 163 5.57 -3.87 -17.77
C ASP A 163 4.57 -3.11 -16.88
N GLN A 164 4.55 -3.41 -15.58
CA GLN A 164 3.76 -2.70 -14.58
C GLN A 164 4.27 -1.27 -14.43
N ARG A 165 5.59 -1.09 -14.22
CA ARG A 165 6.23 0.22 -14.15
C ARG A 165 5.93 1.06 -15.39
N ASP A 166 6.07 0.49 -16.60
CA ASP A 166 5.87 1.24 -17.83
C ASP A 166 4.41 1.69 -17.95
N ALA A 167 3.44 0.84 -17.59
CA ALA A 167 2.02 1.20 -17.55
C ALA A 167 1.71 2.30 -16.52
N GLU A 168 2.27 2.21 -15.32
CA GLU A 168 2.10 3.22 -14.27
C GLU A 168 2.74 4.55 -14.66
N ARG A 169 3.96 4.53 -15.18
CA ARG A 169 4.64 5.73 -15.68
C ARG A 169 3.77 6.44 -16.72
N ASP A 170 3.36 5.72 -17.77
CA ASP A 170 2.55 6.28 -18.85
C ASP A 170 1.21 6.83 -18.33
N TRP A 171 0.63 6.13 -17.34
CA TRP A 171 -0.60 6.56 -16.68
C TRP A 171 -0.45 7.89 -15.94
N PHE A 172 0.67 8.09 -15.23
CA PHE A 172 0.98 9.34 -14.51
C PHE A 172 1.40 10.46 -15.47
N GLU A 173 2.24 10.18 -16.49
CA GLU A 173 2.73 11.16 -17.45
C GLU A 173 1.59 11.87 -18.20
N VAL A 174 0.57 11.13 -18.66
CA VAL A 174 -0.58 11.74 -19.35
C VAL A 174 -1.41 12.65 -18.44
N ARG A 175 -1.23 12.56 -17.14
CA ARG A 175 -1.88 13.39 -16.12
C ARG A 175 -0.97 14.51 -15.58
N GLY A 176 0.24 14.63 -16.12
CA GLY A 176 1.21 15.65 -15.75
C GLY A 176 1.92 15.41 -14.42
N TYR A 177 2.06 14.15 -14.03
CA TYR A 177 2.78 13.75 -12.82
C TYR A 177 4.00 12.89 -13.18
N ASP A 178 5.11 13.14 -12.47
CA ASP A 178 6.31 12.31 -12.53
C ASP A 178 6.35 11.33 -11.36
N VAL A 179 6.78 10.10 -11.64
CA VAL A 179 7.06 9.10 -10.61
C VAL A 179 8.54 9.17 -10.25
N MET A 180 8.84 9.49 -9.00
CA MET A 180 10.20 9.45 -8.48
C MET A 180 10.58 8.00 -8.13
N GLU A 181 11.40 7.38 -8.96
CA GLU A 181 11.95 6.05 -8.69
C GLU A 181 13.03 6.13 -7.62
N LEU A 182 12.93 5.29 -6.60
CA LEU A 182 13.84 5.25 -5.48
C LEU A 182 14.80 4.04 -5.58
N PRO A 183 16.02 4.13 -4.98
CA PRO A 183 16.94 2.99 -4.89
C PRO A 183 16.38 1.77 -4.16
N THR A 184 15.27 1.92 -3.44
CA THR A 184 14.52 0.83 -2.80
C THR A 184 13.68 0.02 -3.78
N GLY A 185 13.58 0.44 -5.03
CA GLY A 185 12.70 -0.13 -6.04
C GLY A 185 11.27 0.39 -5.98
N GLN A 186 10.97 1.35 -5.10
CA GLN A 186 9.65 1.97 -4.98
C GLN A 186 9.56 3.21 -5.87
N GLY A 187 8.35 3.50 -6.33
CA GLY A 187 7.98 4.77 -6.96
C GLY A 187 7.22 5.66 -5.98
N VAL A 188 7.50 6.97 -5.98
CA VAL A 188 6.78 7.94 -5.14
C VAL A 188 6.21 9.06 -6.00
N VAL A 189 4.94 9.38 -5.77
CA VAL A 189 4.25 10.52 -6.39
C VAL A 189 3.65 11.40 -5.30
N ILE A 190 3.77 12.70 -5.48
CA ILE A 190 3.08 13.73 -4.67
C ILE A 190 2.01 14.37 -5.56
N LYS A 191 0.75 14.20 -5.18
CA LYS A 191 -0.37 14.76 -5.96
C LYS A 191 -0.49 16.28 -5.86
#